data_c3eae2b763fe70786b80ca76cc083ac6
#
_entry.id   c3eae2b763fe70786b80ca76cc083ac6
#
_cell.length_a   1.000
_cell.length_b   1.000
_cell.length_c   1.000
_cell.angle_alpha   90.00
_cell.angle_beta   90.00
_cell.angle_gamma   90.00
#
_symmetry.space_group_name_H-M   'P 1'
#
loop_
_entity.id
_entity.type
_entity.pdbx_description
1 polymer ?
#
loop_
_entity_poly.entity_id
_entity_poly.type
_entity_poly.pdbx_seq_one_letter_code
_entity_poly.pdbx_strand_id
1 'polypeptide(L)'
;MKGAATQMFTDTATTTAGSAIENFTVRDEDLPAFKDLEFEDINQLHLDHPGANDQEYRKRRDYIASLAKRFRETGEITDVDYTDEEQGIWRHVAGRLEKLHEQHASPFYLRAKRDLGITTERIPQLTEMNRRLKELTGFRLAPIEGLVETRGFLSLLSYRTMLSTQYIRHHSRPDYTPEPDIVHEAIGHIPMFTNPSFADYSQFVGLGAKIANDKQLEELGRLYWFTVEFGLVQDGDQVKAYGAGLLSSYGELEHAFSNDVDRRPFNLEEVVNHDYTYSDMQPVLYVIPSYAELKEVTKQYIESFQK
;
A
#
# COMPACT_ATOMS: atom_id res chain seq x y z
N MET A 1 -26.23 38.72 -17.45
CA MET A 1 -27.36 37.79 -17.32
C MET A 1 -26.81 36.40 -17.49
N LYS A 2 -26.68 35.69 -16.42
CA LYS A 2 -27.35 34.42 -16.05
C LYS A 2 -26.90 33.26 -16.96
N GLY A 3 -26.37 32.17 -16.60
CA GLY A 3 -26.10 31.54 -15.30
C GLY A 3 -25.69 30.12 -15.67
N ALA A 4 -24.51 29.68 -15.31
CA ALA A 4 -24.05 28.31 -15.50
C ALA A 4 -24.57 27.50 -14.31
N ALA A 5 -25.37 26.51 -14.59
CA ALA A 5 -25.93 25.60 -13.62
C ALA A 5 -24.88 24.58 -13.17
N THR A 6 -24.63 24.57 -11.91
CA THR A 6 -24.03 23.47 -11.16
C THR A 6 -24.88 22.22 -11.35
N GLN A 7 -24.40 21.26 -12.08
CA GLN A 7 -25.04 19.95 -12.19
C GLN A 7 -24.47 19.07 -11.07
N MET A 8 -25.20 19.04 -9.95
CA MET A 8 -25.01 18.06 -8.89
C MET A 8 -25.16 16.65 -9.46
N PHE A 9 -24.20 15.81 -9.17
CA PHE A 9 -24.33 14.37 -9.34
C PHE A 9 -25.41 13.87 -8.38
N THR A 10 -26.63 13.70 -8.89
CA THR A 10 -27.65 12.89 -8.23
C THR A 10 -27.53 11.49 -8.79
N ASP A 11 -26.74 10.67 -8.12
CA ASP A 11 -26.75 9.22 -8.37
C ASP A 11 -27.92 8.63 -7.58
N THR A 12 -29.04 8.43 -8.25
CA THR A 12 -30.19 7.68 -7.74
C THR A 12 -30.04 6.21 -8.13
N ALA A 13 -29.13 5.50 -7.45
CA ALA A 13 -29.14 4.05 -7.44
C ALA A 13 -29.32 3.58 -5.99
N THR A 14 -30.56 3.44 -5.57
CA THR A 14 -30.93 2.70 -4.35
C THR A 14 -30.70 1.22 -4.62
N THR A 15 -29.45 0.78 -4.60
CA THR A 15 -29.09 -0.63 -4.62
C THR A 15 -28.78 -1.03 -3.19
N THR A 16 -29.36 -2.11 -2.72
CA THR A 16 -29.07 -2.70 -1.41
C THR A 16 -27.56 -3.01 -1.35
N ALA A 17 -26.88 -2.56 -0.29
CA ALA A 17 -25.42 -2.60 -0.15
C ALA A 17 -24.77 -3.97 -0.43
N GLY A 18 -25.43 -5.07 -0.10
CA GLY A 18 -24.91 -6.42 -0.35
C GLY A 18 -24.71 -6.74 -1.85
N SER A 19 -25.59 -6.26 -2.72
CA SER A 19 -25.46 -6.53 -4.17
C SER A 19 -24.41 -5.64 -4.85
N ALA A 20 -24.13 -4.46 -4.31
CA ALA A 20 -23.13 -3.55 -4.84
C ALA A 20 -21.69 -4.05 -4.59
N ILE A 21 -21.45 -4.69 -3.45
CA ILE A 21 -20.12 -5.21 -3.10
C ILE A 21 -19.79 -6.49 -3.88
N GLU A 22 -20.80 -7.35 -4.16
CA GLU A 22 -20.58 -8.63 -4.85
C GLU A 22 -20.34 -8.49 -6.37
N ASN A 23 -20.91 -7.47 -7.00
CA ASN A 23 -20.87 -7.28 -8.46
C ASN A 23 -20.01 -6.10 -8.91
N PHE A 24 -19.19 -5.54 -8.02
CA PHE A 24 -18.36 -4.39 -8.38
C PHE A 24 -17.23 -4.82 -9.30
N THR A 25 -17.34 -4.44 -10.58
CA THR A 25 -16.29 -4.61 -11.59
C THR A 25 -15.66 -3.27 -11.89
N VAL A 26 -14.36 -3.16 -11.71
CA VAL A 26 -13.61 -1.93 -12.02
C VAL A 26 -13.53 -1.76 -13.53
N ARG A 27 -14.11 -0.69 -14.03
CA ARG A 27 -13.93 -0.24 -15.41
C ARG A 27 -12.99 0.96 -15.46
N ASP A 28 -12.33 1.20 -16.58
CA ASP A 28 -11.42 2.35 -16.71
C ASP A 28 -12.14 3.69 -16.47
N GLU A 29 -13.40 3.80 -16.83
CA GLU A 29 -14.26 4.97 -16.59
C GLU A 29 -14.65 5.17 -15.12
N ASP A 30 -14.52 4.12 -14.27
CA ASP A 30 -14.81 4.19 -12.84
C ASP A 30 -13.59 4.69 -12.03
N LEU A 31 -12.43 4.86 -12.67
CA LEU A 31 -11.26 5.40 -12.00
C LEU A 31 -11.50 6.86 -11.62
N PRO A 32 -11.20 7.26 -10.38
CA PRO A 32 -11.33 8.65 -9.97
C PRO A 32 -10.44 9.52 -10.86
N ALA A 33 -10.87 10.75 -11.08
CA ALA A 33 -10.01 11.73 -11.71
C ALA A 33 -8.84 12.02 -10.78
N PHE A 34 -7.68 11.40 -11.02
CA PHE A 34 -6.45 11.61 -10.23
C PHE A 34 -6.05 13.09 -10.11
N LYS A 35 -6.65 13.96 -10.95
CA LYS A 35 -6.46 15.41 -10.92
C LYS A 35 -6.97 16.07 -9.65
N ASP A 36 -7.98 15.47 -9.01
CA ASP A 36 -8.65 16.03 -7.83
C ASP A 36 -8.02 15.53 -6.51
N LEU A 37 -6.97 14.69 -6.56
CA LEU A 37 -6.26 14.27 -5.37
C LEU A 37 -5.40 15.42 -4.83
N GLU A 38 -5.58 15.71 -3.55
CA GLU A 38 -4.71 16.61 -2.81
C GLU A 38 -3.50 15.82 -2.30
N PHE A 39 -2.30 16.35 -2.55
CA PHE A 39 -1.04 15.76 -2.12
C PHE A 39 -0.37 16.69 -1.12
N GLU A 40 0.15 16.12 -0.06
CA GLU A 40 1.12 16.83 0.76
C GLU A 40 2.40 17.07 -0.07
N ASP A 41 2.97 18.27 0.06
CA ASP A 41 4.20 18.62 -0.65
C ASP A 41 5.39 17.81 -0.08
N ILE A 42 5.70 16.69 -0.71
CA ILE A 42 6.83 15.82 -0.31
C ILE A 42 8.20 16.46 -0.50
N ASN A 43 8.28 17.59 -1.17
CA ASN A 43 9.54 18.33 -1.32
C ASN A 43 9.88 19.10 -0.04
N GLN A 44 8.92 19.21 0.88
CA GLN A 44 9.18 19.66 2.26
C GLN A 44 9.67 18.48 3.10
N LEU A 45 10.85 17.94 2.76
CA LEU A 45 11.49 16.95 3.61
C LEU A 45 11.65 17.52 5.04
N HIS A 46 11.20 16.74 6.02
CA HIS A 46 11.40 17.08 7.42
C HIS A 46 12.90 17.31 7.67
N LEU A 47 13.25 18.23 8.57
CA LEU A 47 14.66 18.57 8.85
C LEU A 47 15.52 17.37 9.24
N ASP A 48 14.90 16.36 9.82
CA ASP A 48 15.56 15.11 10.24
C ASP A 48 15.70 14.07 9.10
N HIS A 49 15.13 14.36 7.92
CA HIS A 49 15.26 13.47 6.79
C HIS A 49 16.70 13.41 6.30
N PRO A 50 17.29 12.22 6.05
CA PRO A 50 18.69 12.08 5.64
C PRO A 50 19.08 12.92 4.42
N GLY A 51 18.17 13.09 3.47
CA GLY A 51 18.36 13.87 2.25
C GLY A 51 17.92 15.34 2.35
N ALA A 52 17.50 15.84 3.53
CA ALA A 52 16.96 17.21 3.66
C ALA A 52 17.92 18.30 3.17
N ASN A 53 19.22 18.10 3.38
CA ASN A 53 20.28 19.02 3.01
C ASN A 53 21.02 18.62 1.71
N ASP A 54 20.64 17.51 1.07
CA ASP A 54 21.22 17.05 -0.19
C ASP A 54 20.43 17.62 -1.38
N GLN A 55 21.03 18.62 -2.05
CA GLN A 55 20.37 19.30 -3.18
C GLN A 55 20.20 18.37 -4.41
N GLU A 56 21.14 17.47 -4.66
CA GLU A 56 21.06 16.57 -5.81
C GLU A 56 19.96 15.50 -5.58
N TYR A 57 19.88 14.95 -4.36
CA TYR A 57 18.80 14.06 -3.98
C TYR A 57 17.42 14.74 -4.10
N ARG A 58 17.30 15.99 -3.64
CA ARG A 58 16.04 16.76 -3.76
C ARG A 58 15.64 16.99 -5.21
N LYS A 59 16.58 17.45 -6.06
CA LYS A 59 16.32 17.61 -7.51
C LYS A 59 15.91 16.28 -8.16
N ARG A 60 16.52 15.19 -7.74
CA ARG A 60 16.18 13.86 -8.24
C ARG A 60 14.76 13.47 -7.86
N ARG A 61 14.34 13.72 -6.63
CA ARG A 61 12.96 13.51 -6.18
C ARG A 61 11.97 14.39 -6.95
N ASP A 62 12.29 15.68 -7.15
CA ASP A 62 11.48 16.59 -7.95
C ASP A 62 11.27 16.06 -9.39
N TYR A 63 12.32 15.54 -9.99
CA TYR A 63 12.24 14.92 -11.31
C TYR A 63 11.29 13.71 -11.30
N ILE A 64 11.44 12.79 -10.35
CA ILE A 64 10.59 11.60 -10.25
C ILE A 64 9.14 12.01 -9.95
N ALA A 65 8.92 12.98 -9.07
CA ALA A 65 7.59 13.54 -8.81
C ALA A 65 6.95 14.15 -10.06
N SER A 66 7.75 14.76 -10.95
CA SER A 66 7.25 15.29 -12.23
C SER A 66 6.71 14.20 -13.17
N LEU A 67 7.26 12.98 -13.09
CA LEU A 67 6.74 11.83 -13.86
C LEU A 67 5.37 11.38 -13.33
N ALA A 68 5.20 11.37 -12.02
CA ALA A 68 3.90 11.08 -11.39
C ALA A 68 2.86 12.16 -11.74
N LYS A 69 3.26 13.43 -11.74
CA LYS A 69 2.39 14.54 -12.20
C LYS A 69 1.96 14.36 -13.64
N ARG A 70 2.88 13.97 -14.53
CA ARG A 70 2.56 13.66 -15.91
C ARG A 70 1.56 12.51 -16.03
N PHE A 71 1.70 11.45 -15.20
CA PHE A 71 0.72 10.36 -15.15
C PHE A 71 -0.69 10.88 -14.86
N ARG A 72 -0.87 11.81 -13.93
CA ARG A 72 -2.18 12.41 -13.64
C ARG A 72 -2.81 13.14 -14.83
N GLU A 73 -1.98 13.66 -15.73
CA GLU A 73 -2.42 14.36 -16.92
C GLU A 73 -2.74 13.42 -18.08
N THR A 74 -1.95 12.33 -18.21
CA THR A 74 -1.97 11.46 -19.41
C THR A 74 -2.55 10.07 -19.17
N GLY A 75 -2.56 9.60 -17.91
CA GLY A 75 -2.87 8.21 -17.56
C GLY A 75 -1.75 7.20 -17.88
N GLU A 76 -0.60 7.66 -18.37
CA GLU A 76 0.52 6.81 -18.78
C GLU A 76 1.64 6.79 -17.73
N ILE A 77 1.97 5.60 -17.22
CA ILE A 77 3.11 5.41 -16.33
C ILE A 77 4.40 5.54 -17.14
N THR A 78 5.31 6.37 -16.67
CA THR A 78 6.65 6.54 -17.25
C THR A 78 7.67 5.79 -16.42
N ASP A 79 8.52 4.98 -17.07
CA ASP A 79 9.64 4.32 -16.44
C ASP A 79 10.67 5.33 -15.93
N VAL A 80 11.27 5.02 -14.78
CA VAL A 80 12.32 5.84 -14.20
C VAL A 80 13.68 5.31 -14.63
N ASP A 81 14.51 6.16 -15.22
CA ASP A 81 15.91 5.84 -15.49
C ASP A 81 16.69 5.96 -14.18
N TYR A 82 16.73 4.86 -13.41
CA TYR A 82 17.42 4.79 -12.12
C TYR A 82 18.92 4.82 -12.27
N THR A 83 19.57 5.69 -11.49
CA THR A 83 21.04 5.84 -11.48
C THR A 83 21.73 4.62 -10.87
N ASP A 84 23.04 4.48 -11.11
CA ASP A 84 23.85 3.42 -10.49
C ASP A 84 23.85 3.47 -8.96
N GLU A 85 23.76 4.67 -8.38
CA GLU A 85 23.63 4.87 -6.93
C GLU A 85 22.28 4.33 -6.43
N GLU A 86 21.19 4.68 -7.08
CA GLU A 86 19.83 4.19 -6.74
C GLU A 86 19.77 2.66 -6.86
N GLN A 87 20.34 2.09 -7.92
CA GLN A 87 20.45 0.64 -8.08
C GLN A 87 21.34 0.01 -6.99
N GLY A 88 22.37 0.72 -6.54
CA GLY A 88 23.23 0.31 -5.43
C GLY A 88 22.48 0.20 -4.11
N ILE A 89 21.65 1.20 -3.79
CA ILE A 89 20.79 1.21 -2.60
C ILE A 89 19.82 0.01 -2.66
N TRP A 90 19.16 -0.18 -3.80
CA TRP A 90 18.25 -1.32 -4.00
C TRP A 90 18.93 -2.66 -3.73
N ARG A 91 20.08 -2.91 -4.37
CA ARG A 91 20.84 -4.17 -4.18
C ARG A 91 21.21 -4.41 -2.72
N HIS A 92 21.60 -3.33 -2.01
CA HIS A 92 21.93 -3.42 -0.59
C HIS A 92 20.69 -3.84 0.24
N VAL A 93 19.59 -3.14 0.09
CA VAL A 93 18.38 -3.38 0.90
C VAL A 93 17.72 -4.72 0.54
N ALA A 94 17.50 -4.96 -0.75
CA ALA A 94 16.86 -6.19 -1.23
C ALA A 94 17.68 -7.44 -0.89
N GLY A 95 19.02 -7.35 -1.01
CA GLY A 95 19.93 -8.45 -0.66
C GLY A 95 19.94 -8.78 0.84
N ARG A 96 19.80 -7.76 1.72
CA ARG A 96 19.65 -8.00 3.15
C ARG A 96 18.30 -8.62 3.52
N LEU A 97 17.24 -8.17 2.87
CA LEU A 97 15.89 -8.67 3.12
C LEU A 97 15.70 -10.12 2.62
N GLU A 98 16.40 -10.53 1.58
CA GLU A 98 16.15 -11.82 0.94
C GLU A 98 16.26 -13.01 1.90
N LYS A 99 17.30 -13.04 2.75
CA LYS A 99 17.49 -14.08 3.78
C LYS A 99 16.38 -14.09 4.83
N LEU A 100 15.92 -12.92 5.25
CA LEU A 100 14.82 -12.82 6.21
C LEU A 100 13.49 -13.23 5.56
N HIS A 101 13.27 -12.88 4.28
CA HIS A 101 12.10 -13.31 3.55
C HIS A 101 12.02 -14.84 3.44
N GLU A 102 13.13 -15.53 3.13
CA GLU A 102 13.17 -16.99 3.06
C GLU A 102 12.75 -17.63 4.39
N GLN A 103 13.08 -17.02 5.53
CA GLN A 103 12.78 -17.53 6.87
C GLN A 103 11.37 -17.15 7.32
N HIS A 104 10.95 -15.91 7.10
CA HIS A 104 9.83 -15.29 7.78
C HIS A 104 8.65 -14.88 6.88
N ALA A 105 8.87 -14.65 5.59
CA ALA A 105 7.78 -14.25 4.70
C ALA A 105 6.84 -15.41 4.36
N SER A 106 5.58 -15.08 4.07
CA SER A 106 4.61 -16.08 3.68
C SER A 106 5.00 -16.78 2.38
N PRO A 107 4.72 -18.09 2.22
CA PRO A 107 5.02 -18.80 0.97
C PRO A 107 4.33 -18.20 -0.24
N PHE A 108 3.16 -17.60 -0.05
CA PHE A 108 2.48 -16.86 -1.12
C PHE A 108 3.31 -15.67 -1.58
N TYR A 109 3.76 -14.82 -0.65
CA TYR A 109 4.59 -13.66 -0.96
C TYR A 109 5.86 -14.05 -1.73
N LEU A 110 6.55 -15.09 -1.29
CA LEU A 110 7.78 -15.57 -1.95
C LEU A 110 7.54 -15.99 -3.40
N ARG A 111 6.41 -16.64 -3.68
CA ARG A 111 6.02 -16.99 -5.07
C ARG A 111 5.68 -15.73 -5.87
N ALA A 112 4.84 -14.87 -5.30
CA ALA A 112 4.40 -13.63 -5.95
C ALA A 112 5.57 -12.72 -6.33
N LYS A 113 6.55 -12.54 -5.42
CA LYS A 113 7.78 -11.78 -5.67
C LYS A 113 8.53 -12.32 -6.88
N ARG A 114 8.68 -13.65 -6.99
CA ARG A 114 9.32 -14.29 -8.16
C ARG A 114 8.53 -14.13 -9.45
N ASP A 115 7.19 -14.33 -9.38
CA ASP A 115 6.31 -14.24 -10.55
C ASP A 115 6.22 -12.83 -11.12
N LEU A 116 6.41 -11.82 -10.26
CA LEU A 116 6.53 -10.41 -10.65
C LEU A 116 7.92 -10.04 -11.18
N GLY A 117 8.90 -10.93 -11.08
CA GLY A 117 10.28 -10.66 -11.49
C GLY A 117 11.02 -9.67 -10.59
N ILE A 118 10.60 -9.54 -9.35
CA ILE A 118 11.26 -8.67 -8.36
C ILE A 118 12.50 -9.40 -7.83
N THR A 119 13.68 -8.89 -8.17
CA THR A 119 14.98 -9.46 -7.84
C THR A 119 15.81 -8.50 -7.00
N THR A 120 16.95 -8.98 -6.49
CA THR A 120 17.92 -8.14 -5.77
C THR A 120 18.78 -7.28 -6.72
N GLU A 121 18.74 -7.52 -8.02
CA GLU A 121 19.70 -6.95 -8.97
C GLU A 121 19.35 -5.54 -9.43
N ARG A 122 18.06 -5.24 -9.57
CA ARG A 122 17.59 -3.94 -10.07
C ARG A 122 16.26 -3.53 -9.47
N ILE A 123 16.02 -2.23 -9.42
CA ILE A 123 14.72 -1.66 -9.12
C ILE A 123 13.74 -2.06 -10.25
N PRO A 124 12.61 -2.71 -9.93
CA PRO A 124 11.61 -3.02 -10.95
C PRO A 124 10.86 -1.75 -11.38
N GLN A 125 10.37 -1.74 -12.62
CA GLN A 125 9.56 -0.63 -13.11
C GLN A 125 8.08 -0.83 -12.77
N LEU A 126 7.38 0.26 -12.46
CA LEU A 126 5.93 0.19 -12.18
C LEU A 126 5.15 -0.35 -13.40
N THR A 127 5.58 -0.06 -14.62
CA THR A 127 4.95 -0.56 -15.85
C THR A 127 4.98 -2.09 -15.93
N GLU A 128 6.11 -2.72 -15.56
CA GLU A 128 6.28 -4.17 -15.55
C GLU A 128 5.34 -4.82 -14.53
N MET A 129 5.35 -4.32 -13.30
CA MET A 129 4.53 -4.83 -12.20
C MET A 129 3.03 -4.58 -12.45
N ASN A 130 2.67 -3.40 -12.92
CA ASN A 130 1.30 -3.01 -13.22
C ASN A 130 0.63 -3.92 -14.26
N ARG A 131 1.35 -4.30 -15.32
CA ARG A 131 0.85 -5.26 -16.31
C ARG A 131 0.47 -6.58 -15.67
N ARG A 132 1.34 -7.12 -14.81
CA ARG A 132 1.11 -8.41 -14.14
C ARG A 132 -0.04 -8.35 -13.13
N LEU A 133 -0.15 -7.26 -12.36
CA LEU A 133 -1.25 -7.07 -11.43
C LEU A 133 -2.61 -7.00 -12.15
N LYS A 134 -2.68 -6.26 -13.26
CA LYS A 134 -3.91 -6.18 -14.08
C LYS A 134 -4.37 -7.55 -14.57
N GLU A 135 -3.42 -8.38 -15.04
CA GLU A 135 -3.70 -9.73 -15.52
C GLU A 135 -4.20 -10.67 -14.40
N LEU A 136 -3.63 -10.57 -13.20
CA LEU A 136 -3.87 -11.53 -12.11
C LEU A 136 -5.11 -11.20 -11.28
N THR A 137 -5.30 -9.92 -10.93
CA THR A 137 -6.34 -9.49 -9.98
C THR A 137 -7.12 -8.26 -10.42
N GLY A 138 -6.74 -7.64 -11.54
CA GLY A 138 -7.28 -6.35 -11.96
C GLY A 138 -6.75 -5.16 -11.16
N PHE A 139 -5.85 -5.38 -10.19
CA PHE A 139 -5.20 -4.29 -9.49
C PHE A 139 -4.28 -3.49 -10.39
N ARG A 140 -4.13 -2.21 -10.10
CA ARG A 140 -3.32 -1.26 -10.86
C ARG A 140 -2.44 -0.47 -9.92
N LEU A 141 -1.34 0.02 -10.47
CA LEU A 141 -0.45 0.96 -9.81
C LEU A 141 -0.66 2.35 -10.39
N ALA A 142 -0.67 3.35 -9.54
CA ALA A 142 -0.70 4.74 -9.93
C ALA A 142 0.46 5.47 -9.27
N PRO A 143 1.44 5.94 -10.06
CA PRO A 143 2.53 6.72 -9.50
C PRO A 143 2.03 8.01 -8.88
N ILE A 144 2.58 8.35 -7.70
CA ILE A 144 2.25 9.55 -6.96
C ILE A 144 3.49 10.38 -6.65
N GLU A 145 3.26 11.67 -6.50
CA GLU A 145 4.31 12.64 -6.19
C GLU A 145 4.50 12.83 -4.68
N GLY A 146 3.59 12.29 -3.85
CA GLY A 146 3.63 12.52 -2.42
C GLY A 146 2.62 11.75 -1.59
N LEU A 147 2.54 12.07 -0.30
CA LEU A 147 1.57 11.50 0.60
C LEU A 147 0.17 12.04 0.30
N VAL A 148 -0.82 11.19 0.44
CA VAL A 148 -2.24 11.49 0.26
C VAL A 148 -2.93 11.29 1.61
N GLU A 149 -3.93 12.11 1.91
CA GLU A 149 -4.72 11.96 3.13
C GLU A 149 -5.40 10.57 3.18
N THR A 150 -5.66 10.07 4.39
CA THR A 150 -6.09 8.67 4.61
C THR A 150 -7.34 8.28 3.82
N ARG A 151 -8.37 9.14 3.76
CA ARG A 151 -9.61 8.84 3.03
C ARG A 151 -9.36 8.74 1.53
N GLY A 152 -8.59 9.66 0.96
CA GLY A 152 -8.23 9.65 -0.45
C GLY A 152 -7.44 8.39 -0.81
N PHE A 153 -6.41 8.08 -0.04
CA PHE A 153 -5.58 6.89 -0.20
C PHE A 153 -6.41 5.60 -0.14
N LEU A 154 -7.15 5.38 0.94
CA LEU A 154 -7.93 4.16 1.10
C LEU A 154 -9.04 4.04 0.05
N SER A 155 -9.73 5.15 -0.28
CA SER A 155 -10.82 5.13 -1.26
C SER A 155 -10.38 4.65 -2.65
N LEU A 156 -9.11 4.86 -3.04
CA LEU A 156 -8.58 4.39 -4.33
C LEU A 156 -8.49 2.86 -4.40
N LEU A 157 -8.33 2.19 -3.28
CA LEU A 157 -8.37 0.72 -3.24
C LEU A 157 -9.71 0.17 -3.73
N SER A 158 -10.82 0.95 -3.60
CA SER A 158 -12.14 0.55 -4.14
C SER A 158 -12.14 0.37 -5.66
N TYR A 159 -11.26 1.07 -6.34
CA TYR A 159 -11.04 0.98 -7.78
C TYR A 159 -9.90 0.02 -8.15
N ARG A 160 -9.50 -0.84 -7.20
CA ARG A 160 -8.33 -1.73 -7.34
C ARG A 160 -7.08 -0.95 -7.79
N THR A 161 -6.89 0.22 -7.22
CA THR A 161 -5.74 1.07 -7.52
C THR A 161 -4.92 1.29 -6.26
N MET A 162 -3.64 0.90 -6.31
CA MET A 162 -2.64 1.17 -5.28
C MET A 162 -1.78 2.34 -5.73
N LEU A 163 -1.68 3.34 -4.89
CA LEU A 163 -0.74 4.45 -5.08
C LEU A 163 0.68 3.96 -4.81
N SER A 164 1.64 4.43 -5.59
CA SER A 164 3.03 4.01 -5.44
C SER A 164 3.98 5.15 -5.71
N THR A 165 4.89 5.37 -4.80
CA THR A 165 6.05 6.24 -5.01
C THR A 165 7.06 5.53 -5.94
N GLN A 166 7.91 6.31 -6.63
CA GLN A 166 8.94 5.78 -7.52
C GLN A 166 10.36 6.21 -7.11
N TYR A 167 10.51 7.10 -6.15
CA TYR A 167 11.84 7.45 -5.62
C TYR A 167 12.35 6.38 -4.65
N ILE A 168 13.66 6.36 -4.42
CA ILE A 168 14.30 5.49 -3.43
C ILE A 168 14.85 6.33 -2.28
N ARG A 169 14.95 5.73 -1.10
CA ARG A 169 15.51 6.34 0.12
C ARG A 169 16.94 6.86 -0.09
N HIS A 170 17.36 7.75 0.78
CA HIS A 170 18.67 8.40 0.68
C HIS A 170 19.82 7.42 0.95
N HIS A 171 20.88 7.51 0.16
CA HIS A 171 22.05 6.62 0.19
C HIS A 171 22.79 6.58 1.55
N SER A 172 22.74 7.68 2.33
CA SER A 172 23.44 7.73 3.63
C SER A 172 22.79 6.87 4.73
N ARG A 173 21.52 6.48 4.55
CA ARG A 173 20.78 5.62 5.49
C ARG A 173 19.92 4.60 4.75
N PRO A 174 20.53 3.67 4.01
CA PRO A 174 19.80 2.75 3.14
C PRO A 174 18.86 1.78 3.90
N ASP A 175 19.12 1.55 5.17
CA ASP A 175 18.31 0.64 6.00
C ASP A 175 17.12 1.35 6.68
N TYR A 176 16.95 2.66 6.46
CA TYR A 176 15.89 3.45 7.08
C TYR A 176 15.31 4.48 6.13
N THR A 177 14.00 4.63 6.13
CA THR A 177 13.30 5.75 5.49
C THR A 177 12.15 6.22 6.40
N PRO A 178 11.94 7.52 6.57
CA PRO A 178 10.81 8.04 7.33
C PRO A 178 9.50 8.03 6.54
N GLU A 179 9.56 7.71 5.26
CA GLU A 179 8.43 7.75 4.34
C GLU A 179 8.48 6.58 3.35
N PRO A 180 7.34 6.13 2.79
CA PRO A 180 7.30 5.08 1.79
C PRO A 180 8.13 5.44 0.56
N ASP A 181 8.95 4.51 0.10
CA ASP A 181 9.77 4.62 -1.11
C ASP A 181 9.56 3.38 -2.01
N ILE A 182 10.20 3.34 -3.18
CA ILE A 182 10.02 2.21 -4.11
C ILE A 182 10.41 0.85 -3.50
N VAL A 183 11.24 0.81 -2.48
CA VAL A 183 11.53 -0.44 -1.74
C VAL A 183 10.29 -0.89 -0.99
N HIS A 184 9.65 0.03 -0.24
CA HIS A 184 8.42 -0.25 0.48
C HIS A 184 7.29 -0.70 -0.45
N GLU A 185 7.13 -0.01 -1.59
CA GLU A 185 6.10 -0.34 -2.56
C GLU A 185 6.35 -1.68 -3.25
N ALA A 186 7.51 -1.83 -3.90
CA ALA A 186 7.79 -2.98 -4.75
C ALA A 186 8.05 -4.27 -3.95
N ILE A 187 8.72 -4.18 -2.82
CA ILE A 187 9.00 -5.33 -1.95
C ILE A 187 7.85 -5.58 -0.98
N GLY A 188 7.30 -4.53 -0.38
CA GLY A 188 6.28 -4.64 0.66
C GLY A 188 4.89 -4.94 0.11
N HIS A 189 4.32 -4.00 -0.63
CA HIS A 189 2.90 -4.03 -1.02
C HIS A 189 2.60 -4.87 -2.26
N ILE A 190 3.32 -4.61 -3.36
CA ILE A 190 2.90 -5.06 -4.70
C ILE A 190 2.74 -6.58 -4.81
N PRO A 191 3.63 -7.43 -4.24
CA PRO A 191 3.46 -8.86 -4.34
C PRO A 191 2.14 -9.38 -3.74
N MET A 192 1.66 -8.78 -2.66
CA MET A 192 0.44 -9.23 -2.01
C MET A 192 -0.82 -8.95 -2.83
N PHE A 193 -0.85 -7.90 -3.63
CA PHE A 193 -1.98 -7.61 -4.52
C PHE A 193 -2.16 -8.61 -5.66
N THR A 194 -1.23 -9.54 -5.87
CA THR A 194 -1.42 -10.68 -6.78
C THR A 194 -2.30 -11.78 -6.20
N ASN A 195 -2.59 -11.76 -4.87
CA ASN A 195 -3.51 -12.69 -4.22
C ASN A 195 -4.96 -12.24 -4.42
N PRO A 196 -5.85 -13.04 -5.05
CA PRO A 196 -7.23 -12.62 -5.27
C PRO A 196 -7.99 -12.27 -3.99
N SER A 197 -7.83 -13.05 -2.90
CA SER A 197 -8.52 -12.77 -1.63
C SER A 197 -7.99 -11.50 -0.97
N PHE A 198 -6.67 -11.24 -1.05
CA PHE A 198 -6.07 -10.02 -0.52
C PHE A 198 -6.44 -8.79 -1.36
N ALA A 199 -6.52 -8.94 -2.68
CA ALA A 199 -6.99 -7.91 -3.59
C ALA A 199 -8.47 -7.54 -3.31
N ASP A 200 -9.33 -8.53 -3.13
CA ASP A 200 -10.73 -8.32 -2.76
C ASP A 200 -10.86 -7.68 -1.37
N TYR A 201 -10.08 -8.15 -0.39
CA TYR A 201 -10.00 -7.53 0.94
C TYR A 201 -9.66 -6.04 0.86
N SER A 202 -8.60 -5.72 0.13
CA SER A 202 -8.16 -4.34 -0.03
C SER A 202 -9.21 -3.48 -0.74
N GLN A 203 -9.89 -4.04 -1.74
CA GLN A 203 -11.01 -3.37 -2.39
C GLN A 203 -12.17 -3.11 -1.41
N PHE A 204 -12.50 -4.04 -0.53
CA PHE A 204 -13.54 -3.83 0.49
C PHE A 204 -13.15 -2.72 1.48
N VAL A 205 -11.90 -2.67 1.92
CA VAL A 205 -11.41 -1.55 2.74
C VAL A 205 -11.65 -0.21 2.01
N GLY A 206 -11.33 -0.15 0.72
CA GLY A 206 -11.57 1.04 -0.10
C GLY A 206 -13.05 1.41 -0.23
N LEU A 207 -13.92 0.44 -0.44
CA LEU A 207 -15.38 0.66 -0.48
C LEU A 207 -15.90 1.18 0.87
N GLY A 208 -15.38 0.63 1.97
CA GLY A 208 -15.67 1.11 3.32
C GLY A 208 -15.25 2.56 3.52
N ALA A 209 -14.04 2.93 3.10
CA ALA A 209 -13.52 4.29 3.26
C ALA A 209 -14.37 5.36 2.54
N LYS A 210 -15.01 5.01 1.42
CA LYS A 210 -15.91 5.91 0.67
C LYS A 210 -17.19 6.28 1.45
N ILE A 211 -17.68 5.39 2.31
CA ILE A 211 -18.95 5.54 3.02
C ILE A 211 -18.77 5.75 4.53
N ALA A 212 -17.55 5.56 5.03
CA ALA A 212 -17.22 5.66 6.44
C ALA A 212 -17.43 7.10 6.98
N ASN A 213 -17.98 7.22 8.19
CA ASN A 213 -17.82 8.44 8.98
C ASN A 213 -16.38 8.53 9.54
N ASP A 214 -16.04 9.62 10.22
CA ASP A 214 -14.67 9.86 10.67
C ASP A 214 -14.15 8.77 11.62
N LYS A 215 -15.01 8.32 12.57
CA LYS A 215 -14.66 7.23 13.49
C LYS A 215 -14.40 5.92 12.72
N GLN A 216 -15.29 5.56 11.81
CA GLN A 216 -15.14 4.36 10.98
C GLN A 216 -13.91 4.45 10.08
N LEU A 217 -13.55 5.64 9.61
CA LEU A 217 -12.33 5.84 8.83
C LEU A 217 -11.06 5.59 9.67
N GLU A 218 -11.03 6.07 10.92
CA GLU A 218 -9.95 5.76 11.85
C GLU A 218 -9.85 4.24 12.12
N GLU A 219 -10.99 3.58 12.33
CA GLU A 219 -11.07 2.12 12.51
C GLU A 219 -10.53 1.37 11.28
N LEU A 220 -10.87 1.82 10.06
CA LEU A 220 -10.32 1.27 8.83
C LEU A 220 -8.81 1.54 8.68
N GLY A 221 -8.34 2.68 9.13
CA GLY A 221 -6.91 3.00 9.19
C GLY A 221 -6.15 2.02 10.09
N ARG A 222 -6.68 1.73 11.29
CA ARG A 222 -6.10 0.72 12.20
C ARG A 222 -6.15 -0.68 11.61
N LEU A 223 -7.26 -1.06 10.98
CA LEU A 223 -7.36 -2.34 10.29
C LEU A 223 -6.31 -2.46 9.18
N TYR A 224 -6.15 -1.42 8.34
CA TYR A 224 -5.12 -1.36 7.30
C TYR A 224 -3.72 -1.50 7.90
N TRP A 225 -3.43 -0.76 8.97
CA TRP A 225 -2.14 -0.79 9.66
C TRP A 225 -1.77 -2.19 10.16
N PHE A 226 -2.65 -2.82 10.93
CA PHE A 226 -2.36 -4.14 11.52
C PHE A 226 -2.51 -5.32 10.55
N THR A 227 -2.89 -5.07 9.30
CA THR A 227 -3.03 -6.11 8.27
C THR A 227 -2.14 -5.82 7.06
N VAL A 228 -2.44 -4.79 6.27
CA VAL A 228 -1.68 -4.51 5.04
C VAL A 228 -0.25 -4.11 5.34
N GLU A 229 -0.03 -3.32 6.40
CA GLU A 229 1.31 -2.85 6.78
C GLU A 229 2.06 -3.85 7.68
N PHE A 230 1.44 -4.34 8.75
CA PHE A 230 2.12 -5.11 9.78
C PHE A 230 1.49 -6.50 10.03
N GLY A 231 0.79 -7.05 9.05
CA GLY A 231 0.08 -8.31 9.21
C GLY A 231 0.96 -9.55 9.19
N LEU A 232 0.57 -10.50 10.04
CA LEU A 232 1.07 -11.86 10.06
C LEU A 232 -0.02 -12.84 9.66
N VAL A 233 0.34 -13.99 9.09
CA VAL A 233 -0.59 -15.04 8.67
C VAL A 233 -0.16 -16.41 9.20
N GLN A 234 -1.14 -17.23 9.57
CA GLN A 234 -0.91 -18.63 9.93
C GLN A 234 -0.61 -19.47 8.68
N ASP A 235 0.48 -20.20 8.69
CA ASP A 235 0.89 -21.14 7.63
C ASP A 235 1.23 -22.50 8.25
N GLY A 236 0.27 -23.41 8.30
CA GLY A 236 0.38 -24.64 9.07
C GLY A 236 0.64 -24.34 10.56
N ASP A 237 1.72 -24.88 11.10
CA ASP A 237 2.13 -24.62 12.49
C ASP A 237 3.03 -23.39 12.66
N GLN A 238 3.30 -22.65 11.58
CA GLN A 238 4.18 -21.49 11.58
C GLN A 238 3.40 -20.19 11.37
N VAL A 239 3.92 -19.12 11.95
CA VAL A 239 3.49 -17.75 11.66
C VAL A 239 4.43 -17.14 10.64
N LYS A 240 3.89 -16.44 9.64
CA LYS A 240 4.65 -15.82 8.55
C LYS A 240 4.22 -14.36 8.34
N ALA A 241 5.15 -13.52 7.91
CA ALA A 241 4.88 -12.13 7.58
C ALA A 241 4.29 -11.98 6.17
N TYR A 242 3.33 -11.06 6.03
CA TYR A 242 2.83 -10.61 4.74
C TYR A 242 2.65 -9.08 4.66
N GLY A 243 2.70 -8.39 5.79
CA GLY A 243 2.53 -6.94 5.86
C GLY A 243 3.70 -6.19 5.22
N ALA A 244 3.40 -5.12 4.51
CA ALA A 244 4.37 -4.37 3.72
C ALA A 244 5.46 -3.71 4.56
N GLY A 245 5.10 -3.13 5.71
CA GLY A 245 6.04 -2.54 6.66
C GLY A 245 7.04 -3.56 7.19
N LEU A 246 6.57 -4.80 7.45
CA LEU A 246 7.47 -5.90 7.86
C LEU A 246 8.38 -6.33 6.71
N LEU A 247 7.82 -6.56 5.52
CA LEU A 247 8.54 -7.12 4.39
C LEU A 247 9.57 -6.16 3.77
N SER A 248 9.38 -4.86 3.93
CA SER A 248 10.27 -3.83 3.37
C SER A 248 11.28 -3.26 4.35
N SER A 249 11.24 -3.68 5.62
CA SER A 249 12.13 -3.23 6.69
C SER A 249 12.86 -4.39 7.34
N TYR A 250 14.19 -4.36 7.26
CA TYR A 250 15.03 -5.36 7.91
C TYR A 250 14.78 -5.42 9.42
N GLY A 251 14.77 -4.25 10.07
CA GLY A 251 14.58 -4.16 11.53
C GLY A 251 13.20 -4.61 11.99
N GLU A 252 12.14 -4.18 11.29
CA GLU A 252 10.77 -4.59 11.63
C GLU A 252 10.54 -6.08 11.42
N LEU A 253 11.07 -6.66 10.34
CA LEU A 253 10.90 -8.08 10.08
C LEU A 253 11.65 -8.94 11.10
N GLU A 254 12.87 -8.54 11.48
CA GLU A 254 13.63 -9.22 12.54
C GLU A 254 12.93 -9.08 13.90
N HIS A 255 12.47 -7.87 14.23
CA HIS A 255 11.73 -7.58 15.46
C HIS A 255 10.42 -8.39 15.55
N ALA A 256 9.65 -8.46 14.47
CA ALA A 256 8.37 -9.18 14.40
C ALA A 256 8.46 -10.66 14.86
N PHE A 257 9.62 -11.27 14.72
CA PHE A 257 9.87 -12.67 15.13
C PHE A 257 10.74 -12.80 16.37
N SER A 258 11.09 -11.70 17.02
CA SER A 258 11.76 -11.70 18.32
C SER A 258 10.81 -12.12 19.46
N ASN A 259 11.36 -12.26 20.67
CA ASN A 259 10.58 -12.52 21.88
C ASN A 259 9.92 -11.26 22.46
N ASP A 260 10.25 -10.09 21.93
CA ASP A 260 9.78 -8.80 22.46
C ASP A 260 8.42 -8.39 21.88
N VAL A 261 7.90 -9.14 20.89
CA VAL A 261 6.64 -8.86 20.21
C VAL A 261 5.55 -9.82 20.68
N ASP A 262 4.42 -9.25 21.06
CA ASP A 262 3.19 -9.99 21.36
C ASP A 262 2.43 -10.28 20.04
N ARG A 263 2.43 -11.53 19.59
CA ARG A 263 1.74 -12.01 18.40
C ARG A 263 0.40 -12.61 18.78
N ARG A 264 -0.68 -11.89 18.50
CA ARG A 264 -2.05 -12.25 18.88
C ARG A 264 -2.83 -12.83 17.71
N PRO A 265 -3.74 -13.77 17.96
CA PRO A 265 -4.73 -14.13 16.96
C PRO A 265 -5.51 -12.88 16.50
N PHE A 266 -5.79 -12.77 15.21
CA PHE A 266 -6.57 -11.67 14.68
C PHE A 266 -7.98 -11.64 15.27
N ASN A 267 -8.35 -10.49 15.82
CA ASN A 267 -9.70 -10.19 16.28
C ASN A 267 -10.07 -8.80 15.77
N LEU A 268 -11.10 -8.70 14.96
CA LEU A 268 -11.49 -7.45 14.30
C LEU A 268 -11.79 -6.35 15.32
N GLU A 269 -12.59 -6.66 16.37
CA GLU A 269 -12.98 -5.69 17.39
C GLU A 269 -11.75 -5.14 18.14
N GLU A 270 -10.79 -5.99 18.45
CA GLU A 270 -9.53 -5.57 19.07
C GLU A 270 -8.71 -4.69 18.12
N VAL A 271 -8.52 -5.14 16.88
CA VAL A 271 -7.69 -4.46 15.87
C VAL A 271 -8.20 -3.04 15.57
N VAL A 272 -9.49 -2.87 15.34
CA VAL A 272 -10.05 -1.53 14.99
C VAL A 272 -10.04 -0.54 16.17
N ASN A 273 -9.85 -1.03 17.39
CA ASN A 273 -9.74 -0.22 18.60
C ASN A 273 -8.32 -0.13 19.18
N HIS A 274 -7.32 -0.76 18.53
CA HIS A 274 -5.94 -0.74 18.98
C HIS A 274 -5.18 0.42 18.35
N ASP A 275 -4.68 1.34 19.18
CA ASP A 275 -3.85 2.44 18.70
C ASP A 275 -2.45 1.95 18.32
N TYR A 276 -1.83 2.62 17.35
CA TYR A 276 -0.49 2.31 16.86
C TYR A 276 0.39 3.57 16.84
N THR A 277 1.69 3.36 16.73
CA THR A 277 2.68 4.43 16.61
C THR A 277 3.50 4.26 15.33
N TYR A 278 3.90 5.39 14.74
CA TYR A 278 4.80 5.42 13.57
C TYR A 278 6.28 5.55 13.97
N SER A 279 6.55 5.93 15.22
CA SER A 279 7.90 6.28 15.68
C SER A 279 8.69 5.09 16.21
N ASP A 280 7.99 4.02 16.59
CA ASP A 280 8.59 2.87 17.25
C ASP A 280 8.21 1.57 16.56
N MET A 281 9.04 0.52 16.74
CA MET A 281 8.70 -0.83 16.28
C MET A 281 7.44 -1.33 16.96
N GLN A 282 6.62 -2.09 16.21
CA GLN A 282 5.31 -2.51 16.69
C GLN A 282 5.42 -3.53 17.82
N PRO A 283 4.93 -3.24 19.04
CA PRO A 283 5.00 -4.16 20.17
C PRO A 283 3.97 -5.29 20.08
N VAL A 284 2.91 -5.10 19.30
CA VAL A 284 1.83 -6.06 19.10
C VAL A 284 1.58 -6.25 17.60
N LEU A 285 1.49 -7.50 17.19
CA LEU A 285 1.14 -7.88 15.82
C LEU A 285 -0.01 -8.89 15.83
N TYR A 286 -0.82 -8.89 14.77
CA TYR A 286 -1.97 -9.77 14.65
C TYR A 286 -1.76 -10.82 13.56
N VAL A 287 -2.14 -12.07 13.89
CA VAL A 287 -2.00 -13.23 13.02
C VAL A 287 -3.36 -13.60 12.44
N ILE A 288 -3.56 -13.35 11.15
CA ILE A 288 -4.79 -13.77 10.46
C ILE A 288 -4.75 -15.28 10.20
N PRO A 289 -5.90 -15.99 10.28
CA PRO A 289 -5.96 -17.41 9.92
C PRO A 289 -5.72 -17.64 8.42
N SER A 290 -6.27 -16.76 7.58
CA SER A 290 -6.09 -16.78 6.13
C SER A 290 -6.53 -15.47 5.48
N TYR A 291 -6.06 -15.20 4.26
CA TYR A 291 -6.52 -14.04 3.48
C TYR A 291 -8.01 -14.11 3.12
N ALA A 292 -8.54 -15.32 2.93
CA ALA A 292 -9.94 -15.52 2.65
C ALA A 292 -10.82 -15.15 3.86
N GLU A 293 -10.42 -15.54 5.06
CA GLU A 293 -11.15 -15.19 6.28
C GLU A 293 -11.07 -13.69 6.60
N LEU A 294 -9.88 -13.09 6.47
CA LEU A 294 -9.72 -11.64 6.59
C LEU A 294 -10.69 -10.89 5.64
N LYS A 295 -10.78 -11.33 4.39
CA LYS A 295 -11.70 -10.76 3.40
C LYS A 295 -13.16 -10.85 3.88
N GLU A 296 -13.62 -12.02 4.31
CA GLU A 296 -15.02 -12.22 4.71
C GLU A 296 -15.39 -11.41 5.96
N VAL A 297 -14.53 -11.39 6.97
CA VAL A 297 -14.74 -10.60 8.21
C VAL A 297 -14.79 -9.10 7.88
N THR A 298 -13.90 -8.62 7.02
CA THR A 298 -13.87 -7.20 6.62
C THR A 298 -15.10 -6.84 5.80
N LYS A 299 -15.56 -7.69 4.87
CA LYS A 299 -16.79 -7.48 4.11
C LYS A 299 -17.97 -7.27 5.05
N GLN A 300 -18.17 -8.18 6.01
CA GLN A 300 -19.26 -8.11 7.00
C GLN A 300 -19.18 -6.84 7.86
N TYR A 301 -17.97 -6.42 8.21
CA TYR A 301 -17.74 -5.19 8.98
C TYR A 301 -18.20 -3.96 8.20
N ILE A 302 -17.80 -3.84 6.94
CA ILE A 302 -18.17 -2.71 6.08
C ILE A 302 -19.68 -2.68 5.79
N GLU A 303 -20.32 -3.84 5.61
CA GLU A 303 -21.77 -3.93 5.49
C GLU A 303 -22.52 -3.39 6.72
N SER A 304 -21.87 -3.41 7.88
CA SER A 304 -22.45 -2.84 9.11
C SER A 304 -22.48 -1.31 9.14
N PHE A 305 -21.68 -0.62 8.31
CA PHE A 305 -21.62 0.86 8.27
C PHE A 305 -22.92 1.51 7.78
N GLN A 306 -23.77 0.74 7.11
CA GLN A 306 -25.02 1.22 6.53
C GLN A 306 -26.24 0.91 7.39
N LYS A 307 -26.06 0.30 8.55
CA LYS A 307 -27.13 -0.02 9.52
C LYS A 307 -27.21 1.07 10.58
#